data_5d187ea79eed335cd41473d8fe551d9b
#
_entry.id   5d187ea79eed335cd41473d8fe551d9b
#
_cell.length_a   1.000
_cell.length_b   1.000
_cell.length_c   1.000
_cell.angle_alpha   90.00
_cell.angle_beta   90.00
_cell.angle_gamma   90.00
#
_symmetry.space_group_name_H-M   'P 1'
#
loop_
_entity.id
_entity.type
_entity.pdbx_description
1 polymer ?
#
loop_
_entity_poly.entity_id
_entity_poly.type
_entity_poly.pdbx_seq_one_letter_code
_entity_poly.pdbx_strand_id
1 'polypeptide(L)'
;MTHSRAALVALLEEHGLTPSRALGQNFVVDANTVRRIARLSGVTAGDEVLEIGAGLGSLTLALVETGAHVTAMEVDRHLLGPLRAVLEPVGVSVHHADALVADYSAILTGPTTVVANLPYNVATPLVLHLLETQPLITRMLVMVQREVGERFAAHAGDEAYGAVSLRVQYYGDARVVGKVGPNVFVPRPKVESALVEIVRRARVRVDPAVVGEEELFTVVRTSFGQRRKMLRRSLHEWASEGVFERAGVDETRRPEELTLEEFARLAAAR
;
A
#
# COMPACT_ATOMS: atom_id res chain seq x y z
N MET A 1 -19.45 15.50 7.87
CA MET A 1 -18.50 16.62 7.62
C MET A 1 -17.77 16.50 6.28
N THR A 2 -17.77 15.36 5.61
CA THR A 2 -17.03 15.18 4.33
C THR A 2 -17.61 16.02 3.16
N HIS A 3 -16.77 16.36 2.18
CA HIS A 3 -17.16 17.19 1.05
C HIS A 3 -18.16 16.49 0.12
N SER A 4 -19.14 17.26 -0.40
CA SER A 4 -19.90 16.87 -1.59
C SER A 4 -19.06 17.13 -2.84
N ARG A 5 -19.43 16.51 -3.97
CA ARG A 5 -18.78 16.78 -5.27
C ARG A 5 -18.74 18.29 -5.59
N ALA A 6 -19.87 18.98 -5.40
CA ALA A 6 -19.97 20.41 -5.66
C ALA A 6 -19.03 21.22 -4.76
N ALA A 7 -18.97 20.92 -3.46
CA ALA A 7 -18.09 21.59 -2.51
C ALA A 7 -16.60 21.40 -2.87
N LEU A 8 -16.20 20.19 -3.29
CA LEU A 8 -14.81 19.91 -3.64
C LEU A 8 -14.41 20.61 -4.94
N VAL A 9 -15.29 20.63 -5.95
CA VAL A 9 -15.06 21.35 -7.21
C VAL A 9 -14.96 22.85 -6.94
N ALA A 10 -15.89 23.42 -6.13
CA ALA A 10 -15.83 24.82 -5.75
C ALA A 10 -14.52 25.18 -5.03
N LEU A 11 -14.03 24.30 -4.15
CA LEU A 11 -12.77 24.51 -3.44
C LEU A 11 -11.56 24.53 -4.40
N LEU A 12 -11.56 23.65 -5.42
CA LEU A 12 -10.55 23.68 -6.48
C LEU A 12 -10.58 24.98 -7.28
N GLU A 13 -11.78 25.44 -7.66
CA GLU A 13 -11.98 26.68 -8.44
C GLU A 13 -11.59 27.91 -7.62
N GLU A 14 -12.04 28.02 -6.37
CA GLU A 14 -11.75 29.13 -5.46
C GLU A 14 -10.25 29.36 -5.28
N HIS A 15 -9.48 28.28 -5.18
CA HIS A 15 -8.04 28.33 -4.99
C HIS A 15 -7.23 28.24 -6.30
N GLY A 16 -7.89 28.23 -7.47
CA GLY A 16 -7.23 28.11 -8.78
C GLY A 16 -6.44 26.81 -8.95
N LEU A 17 -6.87 25.74 -8.29
CA LEU A 17 -6.16 24.46 -8.27
C LEU A 17 -6.60 23.57 -9.42
N THR A 18 -5.62 22.95 -10.05
CA THR A 18 -5.84 21.93 -11.10
C THR A 18 -5.17 20.63 -10.66
N PRO A 19 -5.88 19.48 -10.68
CA PRO A 19 -5.31 18.20 -10.32
C PRO A 19 -4.03 17.87 -11.10
N SER A 20 -2.94 17.61 -10.41
CA SER A 20 -1.63 17.35 -11.01
C SER A 20 -1.56 15.92 -11.54
N ARG A 21 -1.36 15.79 -12.86
CA ARG A 21 -1.09 14.47 -13.49
C ARG A 21 0.25 13.90 -13.06
N ALA A 22 1.27 14.73 -12.84
CA ALA A 22 2.59 14.31 -12.40
C ALA A 22 2.54 13.68 -10.99
N LEU A 23 1.70 14.21 -10.12
CA LEU A 23 1.46 13.66 -8.78
C LEU A 23 0.38 12.56 -8.78
N GLY A 24 -0.20 12.21 -9.92
CA GLY A 24 -1.21 11.16 -10.02
C GLY A 24 -2.51 11.46 -9.27
N GLN A 25 -2.85 12.73 -9.06
CA GLN A 25 -3.99 13.17 -8.26
C GLN A 25 -5.31 12.75 -8.89
N ASN A 26 -6.12 12.03 -8.11
CA ASN A 26 -7.51 11.68 -8.40
C ASN A 26 -8.30 11.82 -7.08
N PHE A 27 -8.99 12.94 -6.92
CA PHE A 27 -9.74 13.24 -5.70
C PHE A 27 -11.05 12.46 -5.65
N VAL A 28 -11.34 11.80 -4.53
CA VAL A 28 -12.64 11.16 -4.31
C VAL A 28 -13.67 12.22 -3.98
N VAL A 29 -14.68 12.36 -4.85
CA VAL A 29 -15.73 13.39 -4.76
C VAL A 29 -17.08 12.85 -4.31
N ASP A 30 -17.16 11.57 -3.93
CA ASP A 30 -18.37 10.92 -3.44
C ASP A 30 -18.27 10.66 -1.93
N ALA A 31 -19.12 11.36 -1.18
CA ALA A 31 -19.17 11.28 0.28
C ALA A 31 -19.47 9.87 0.81
N ASN A 32 -20.27 9.08 0.08
CA ASN A 32 -20.59 7.71 0.47
C ASN A 32 -19.37 6.80 0.33
N THR A 33 -18.57 7.03 -0.72
CA THR A 33 -17.33 6.28 -0.95
C THR A 33 -16.32 6.55 0.16
N VAL A 34 -16.04 7.79 0.53
CA VAL A 34 -15.07 8.09 1.60
C VAL A 34 -15.53 7.55 2.96
N ARG A 35 -16.83 7.65 3.30
CA ARG A 35 -17.38 7.03 4.51
C ARG A 35 -17.32 5.51 4.47
N ARG A 36 -17.49 4.89 3.30
CA ARG A 36 -17.30 3.45 3.12
C ARG A 36 -15.84 3.07 3.38
N ILE A 37 -14.87 3.85 2.90
CA ILE A 37 -13.44 3.63 3.16
C ILE A 37 -13.18 3.72 4.66
N ALA A 38 -13.63 4.78 5.33
CA ALA A 38 -13.50 4.95 6.77
C ALA A 38 -14.08 3.76 7.56
N ARG A 39 -15.28 3.26 7.19
CA ARG A 39 -15.85 2.04 7.82
C ARG A 39 -15.02 0.78 7.57
N LEU A 40 -14.54 0.57 6.34
CA LEU A 40 -13.76 -0.61 5.97
C LEU A 40 -12.36 -0.60 6.60
N SER A 41 -11.81 0.56 6.97
CA SER A 41 -10.56 0.64 7.71
C SER A 41 -10.68 0.02 9.11
N GLY A 42 -11.90 -0.07 9.64
CA GLY A 42 -12.17 -0.59 10.97
C GLY A 42 -11.65 0.30 12.09
N VAL A 43 -11.28 1.54 11.79
CA VAL A 43 -10.87 2.55 12.78
C VAL A 43 -12.05 2.98 13.64
N THR A 44 -11.78 3.16 14.90
CA THR A 44 -12.75 3.57 15.94
C THR A 44 -12.22 4.74 16.77
N ALA A 45 -13.03 5.21 17.70
CA ALA A 45 -12.65 6.33 18.57
C ALA A 45 -11.37 6.01 19.37
N GLY A 46 -10.43 6.94 19.33
CA GLY A 46 -9.14 6.85 20.02
C GLY A 46 -8.03 6.11 19.26
N ASP A 47 -8.33 5.55 18.08
CA ASP A 47 -7.30 4.95 17.24
C ASP A 47 -6.42 6.04 16.60
N GLU A 48 -5.10 5.78 16.51
CA GLU A 48 -4.16 6.62 15.76
C GLU A 48 -4.23 6.29 14.28
N VAL A 49 -4.48 7.29 13.45
CA VAL A 49 -4.63 7.17 12.00
C VAL A 49 -3.70 8.12 11.28
N LEU A 50 -2.94 7.61 10.32
CA LEU A 50 -2.19 8.41 9.36
C LEU A 50 -2.86 8.31 7.99
N GLU A 51 -3.35 9.45 7.47
CA GLU A 51 -3.75 9.54 6.08
C GLU A 51 -2.59 10.05 5.22
N ILE A 52 -2.24 9.31 4.18
CA ILE A 52 -1.20 9.69 3.22
C ILE A 52 -1.85 10.12 1.90
N GLY A 53 -1.51 11.34 1.46
CA GLY A 53 -2.13 11.96 0.28
C GLY A 53 -3.53 12.49 0.59
N ALA A 54 -3.65 13.33 1.62
CA ALA A 54 -4.93 13.84 2.10
C ALA A 54 -5.68 14.72 1.08
N GLY A 55 -4.96 15.29 0.11
CA GLY A 55 -5.54 16.10 -0.96
C GLY A 55 -6.30 17.32 -0.44
N LEU A 56 -7.62 17.31 -0.54
CA LEU A 56 -8.49 18.35 -0.01
C LEU A 56 -9.27 17.92 1.26
N GLY A 57 -8.85 16.83 1.91
CA GLY A 57 -9.37 16.42 3.22
C GLY A 57 -10.69 15.63 3.21
N SER A 58 -11.19 15.20 2.05
CA SER A 58 -12.48 14.47 1.98
C SER A 58 -12.48 13.18 2.78
N LEU A 59 -11.44 12.37 2.66
CA LEU A 59 -11.29 11.12 3.41
C LEU A 59 -10.92 11.40 4.85
N THR A 60 -10.05 12.39 5.11
CA THR A 60 -9.67 12.85 6.46
C THR A 60 -10.90 13.17 7.30
N LEU A 61 -11.81 13.98 6.76
CA LEU A 61 -13.07 14.34 7.45
C LEU A 61 -13.93 13.11 7.78
N ALA A 62 -13.97 12.12 6.88
CA ALA A 62 -14.71 10.88 7.12
C ALA A 62 -14.04 9.99 8.18
N LEU A 63 -12.72 10.05 8.30
CA LEU A 63 -11.95 9.38 9.37
C LEU A 63 -12.16 10.07 10.70
N VAL A 64 -12.17 11.41 10.76
CA VAL A 64 -12.50 12.18 11.97
C VAL A 64 -13.91 11.86 12.47
N GLU A 65 -14.89 11.62 11.58
CA GLU A 65 -16.26 11.20 11.96
C GLU A 65 -16.27 9.88 12.76
N THR A 66 -15.23 9.05 12.73
CA THR A 66 -15.13 7.81 13.53
C THR A 66 -14.71 8.08 14.99
N GLY A 67 -14.20 9.27 15.29
CA GLY A 67 -13.63 9.63 16.58
C GLY A 67 -12.14 9.27 16.71
N ALA A 68 -11.48 8.85 15.65
CA ALA A 68 -10.05 8.56 15.62
C ALA A 68 -9.21 9.85 15.66
N HIS A 69 -7.99 9.74 16.15
CA HIS A 69 -6.97 10.78 16.08
C HIS A 69 -6.29 10.72 14.72
N VAL A 70 -6.62 11.67 13.85
CA VAL A 70 -6.13 11.65 12.47
C VAL A 70 -4.98 12.62 12.29
N THR A 71 -3.89 12.14 11.72
CA THR A 71 -2.79 12.95 11.17
C THR A 71 -2.83 12.84 9.64
N ALA A 72 -2.78 13.99 8.97
CA ALA A 72 -2.81 14.08 7.52
C ALA A 72 -1.43 14.42 6.96
N MET A 73 -0.99 13.70 5.92
CA MET A 73 0.24 13.98 5.18
C MET A 73 -0.10 14.30 3.72
N GLU A 74 0.49 15.39 3.19
CA GLU A 74 0.32 15.81 1.81
C GLU A 74 1.65 16.34 1.24
N VAL A 75 1.99 15.92 0.01
CA VAL A 75 3.23 16.31 -0.67
C VAL A 75 3.07 17.56 -1.52
N ASP A 76 1.84 17.83 -2.00
CA ASP A 76 1.57 18.97 -2.85
C ASP A 76 1.41 20.25 -2.04
N ARG A 77 2.46 21.11 -2.07
CA ARG A 77 2.43 22.41 -1.37
C ARG A 77 1.25 23.30 -1.74
N HIS A 78 0.70 23.15 -2.96
CA HIS A 78 -0.41 23.98 -3.42
C HIS A 78 -1.74 23.60 -2.77
N LEU A 79 -1.86 22.37 -2.27
CA LEU A 79 -3.04 21.89 -1.55
C LEU A 79 -3.00 22.23 -0.07
N LEU A 80 -1.84 22.57 0.52
CA LEU A 80 -1.70 22.73 1.97
C LEU A 80 -2.56 23.86 2.54
N GLY A 81 -2.67 24.98 1.85
CA GLY A 81 -3.49 26.11 2.31
C GLY A 81 -4.96 25.72 2.48
N PRO A 82 -5.64 25.29 1.40
CA PRO A 82 -7.02 24.80 1.48
C PRO A 82 -7.19 23.61 2.43
N LEU A 83 -6.25 22.67 2.44
CA LEU A 83 -6.29 21.49 3.30
C LEU A 83 -6.28 21.89 4.79
N ARG A 84 -5.38 22.76 5.20
CA ARG A 84 -5.31 23.27 6.58
C ARG A 84 -6.57 24.05 6.98
N ALA A 85 -7.07 24.91 6.10
CA ALA A 85 -8.30 25.64 6.35
C ALA A 85 -9.49 24.70 6.63
N VAL A 86 -9.52 23.50 6.03
CA VAL A 86 -10.54 22.48 6.25
C VAL A 86 -10.28 21.66 7.50
N LEU A 87 -9.04 21.28 7.79
CA LEU A 87 -8.70 20.25 8.77
C LEU A 87 -8.27 20.77 10.14
N GLU A 88 -7.60 21.93 10.23
CA GLU A 88 -7.19 22.50 11.51
C GLU A 88 -8.37 22.82 12.44
N PRO A 89 -9.53 23.34 11.95
CA PRO A 89 -10.69 23.58 12.81
C PRO A 89 -11.29 22.31 13.43
N VAL A 90 -11.01 21.13 12.89
CA VAL A 90 -11.47 19.84 13.41
C VAL A 90 -10.36 19.07 14.14
N GLY A 91 -9.23 19.74 14.45
CA GLY A 91 -8.16 19.20 15.29
C GLY A 91 -7.19 18.25 14.59
N VAL A 92 -7.15 18.23 13.25
CA VAL A 92 -6.23 17.38 12.47
C VAL A 92 -4.91 18.10 12.22
N SER A 93 -3.79 17.43 12.55
CA SER A 93 -2.46 17.90 12.20
C SER A 93 -2.16 17.63 10.74
N VAL A 94 -1.64 18.65 10.01
CA VAL A 94 -1.30 18.54 8.57
C VAL A 94 0.20 18.67 8.39
N HIS A 95 0.84 17.59 7.89
CA HIS A 95 2.26 17.53 7.59
C HIS A 95 2.51 17.67 6.10
N HIS A 96 3.38 18.62 5.74
CA HIS A 96 3.92 18.72 4.38
C HIS A 96 5.12 17.79 4.25
N ALA A 97 4.93 16.63 3.65
CA ALA A 97 6.01 15.65 3.50
C ALA A 97 5.77 14.69 2.32
N ASP A 98 6.86 14.23 1.74
CA ASP A 98 6.84 13.07 0.83
C ASP A 98 6.93 11.79 1.67
N ALA A 99 5.91 10.94 1.56
CA ALA A 99 5.78 9.71 2.34
C ALA A 99 6.91 8.68 2.07
N LEU A 100 7.65 8.79 0.97
CA LEU A 100 8.79 7.91 0.68
C LEU A 100 10.07 8.28 1.44
N VAL A 101 10.16 9.51 1.93
CA VAL A 101 11.38 10.04 2.58
C VAL A 101 11.12 10.75 3.91
N ALA A 102 9.86 10.79 4.35
CA ALA A 102 9.46 11.46 5.58
C ALA A 102 10.12 10.85 6.82
N ASP A 103 10.40 11.69 7.81
CA ASP A 103 10.76 11.23 9.15
C ASP A 103 9.49 10.85 9.92
N TYR A 104 9.18 9.56 9.92
CA TYR A 104 8.02 9.02 10.61
C TYR A 104 8.15 9.04 12.14
N SER A 105 9.36 9.16 12.69
CA SER A 105 9.57 9.21 14.14
C SER A 105 8.95 10.45 14.78
N ALA A 106 8.83 11.54 14.02
CA ALA A 106 8.15 12.76 14.43
C ALA A 106 6.63 12.70 14.28
N ILE A 107 6.09 11.69 13.59
CA ILE A 107 4.67 11.58 13.23
C ILE A 107 3.99 10.43 13.97
N LEU A 108 4.67 9.27 14.08
CA LEU A 108 4.11 8.05 14.66
C LEU A 108 4.52 7.94 16.14
N THR A 109 3.56 8.06 17.03
CA THR A 109 3.78 7.96 18.49
C THR A 109 3.43 6.59 19.06
N GLY A 110 2.76 5.73 18.28
CA GLY A 110 2.30 4.40 18.70
C GLY A 110 1.75 3.58 17.52
N PRO A 111 1.12 2.44 17.81
CA PRO A 111 0.48 1.62 16.80
C PRO A 111 -0.51 2.44 15.97
N THR A 112 -0.28 2.53 14.67
CA THR A 112 -1.01 3.41 13.75
C THR A 112 -1.62 2.62 12.61
N THR A 113 -2.83 3.00 12.22
CA THR A 113 -3.48 2.54 10.99
C THR A 113 -3.27 3.56 9.87
N VAL A 114 -2.72 3.14 8.75
CA VAL A 114 -2.65 3.97 7.54
C VAL A 114 -3.94 3.81 6.74
N VAL A 115 -4.58 4.92 6.38
CA VAL A 115 -5.71 4.92 5.45
C VAL A 115 -5.39 5.90 4.33
N ALA A 116 -5.39 5.44 3.07
CA ALA A 116 -4.91 6.27 1.98
C ALA A 116 -5.59 5.99 0.63
N ASN A 117 -5.87 7.06 -0.11
CA ASN A 117 -6.13 7.02 -1.54
C ASN A 117 -4.82 7.29 -2.27
N LEU A 118 -4.04 6.24 -2.58
CA LEU A 118 -2.70 6.40 -3.10
C LEU A 118 -2.65 6.75 -4.59
N PRO A 119 -1.78 7.70 -4.98
CA PRO A 119 -1.48 7.92 -6.37
C PRO A 119 -0.93 6.63 -7.02
N TYR A 120 -1.42 6.30 -8.21
CA TYR A 120 -1.16 5.01 -8.84
C TYR A 120 0.32 4.74 -9.15
N ASN A 121 1.10 5.79 -9.43
CA ASN A 121 2.52 5.71 -9.75
C ASN A 121 3.42 5.42 -8.54
N VAL A 122 2.96 5.71 -7.32
CA VAL A 122 3.77 5.53 -6.09
C VAL A 122 3.21 4.47 -5.14
N ALA A 123 2.02 3.92 -5.42
CA ALA A 123 1.33 3.01 -4.50
C ALA A 123 2.18 1.79 -4.11
N THR A 124 2.79 1.10 -5.09
CA THR A 124 3.61 -0.09 -4.82
C THR A 124 4.87 0.24 -4.01
N PRO A 125 5.75 1.17 -4.46
CA PRO A 125 6.95 1.49 -3.68
C PRO A 125 6.60 2.03 -2.30
N LEU A 126 5.54 2.82 -2.14
CA LEU A 126 5.15 3.37 -0.85
C LEU A 126 4.67 2.29 0.13
N VAL A 127 3.76 1.39 -0.30
CA VAL A 127 3.29 0.30 0.56
C VAL A 127 4.45 -0.58 1.01
N LEU A 128 5.36 -0.95 0.11
CA LEU A 128 6.54 -1.75 0.47
C LEU A 128 7.46 -0.98 1.42
N HIS A 129 7.75 0.29 1.15
CA HIS A 129 8.55 1.14 2.04
C HIS A 129 7.98 1.19 3.46
N LEU A 130 6.67 1.42 3.61
CA LEU A 130 6.02 1.44 4.92
C LEU A 130 6.09 0.09 5.64
N LEU A 131 5.93 -1.02 4.91
CA LEU A 131 6.08 -2.36 5.47
C LEU A 131 7.52 -2.66 5.92
N GLU A 132 8.51 -2.20 5.17
CA GLU A 132 9.93 -2.45 5.44
C GLU A 132 10.46 -1.59 6.59
N THR A 133 10.05 -0.32 6.66
CA THR A 133 10.71 0.67 7.52
C THR A 133 9.90 1.15 8.71
N GLN A 134 8.56 0.97 8.71
CA GLN A 134 7.68 1.57 9.73
C GLN A 134 6.95 0.51 10.57
N PRO A 135 7.60 -0.07 11.59
CA PRO A 135 7.00 -1.15 12.39
C PRO A 135 5.78 -0.70 13.22
N LEU A 136 5.63 0.58 13.51
CA LEU A 136 4.47 1.15 14.19
C LEU A 136 3.20 1.16 13.32
N ILE A 137 3.34 1.04 11.99
CA ILE A 137 2.18 0.85 11.12
C ILE A 137 1.75 -0.61 11.18
N THR A 138 0.67 -0.86 11.94
CA THR A 138 0.15 -2.21 12.21
C THR A 138 -0.90 -2.65 11.21
N ARG A 139 -1.56 -1.71 10.55
CA ARG A 139 -2.60 -1.95 9.56
C ARG A 139 -2.59 -0.87 8.49
N MET A 140 -2.92 -1.24 7.27
CA MET A 140 -3.16 -0.30 6.19
C MET A 140 -4.47 -0.64 5.48
N LEU A 141 -5.28 0.38 5.16
CA LEU A 141 -6.33 0.30 4.15
C LEU A 141 -6.00 1.26 3.03
N VAL A 142 -5.56 0.74 1.91
CA VAL A 142 -5.13 1.55 0.77
C VAL A 142 -6.05 1.37 -0.42
N MET A 143 -6.38 2.47 -1.09
CA MET A 143 -7.06 2.45 -2.38
C MET A 143 -6.02 2.62 -3.48
N VAL A 144 -5.93 1.63 -4.37
CA VAL A 144 -4.94 1.53 -5.44
C VAL A 144 -5.62 1.09 -6.75
N GLN A 145 -4.90 1.11 -7.87
CA GLN A 145 -5.41 0.47 -9.10
C GLN A 145 -5.76 -1.00 -8.83
N ARG A 146 -6.83 -1.50 -9.47
CA ARG A 146 -7.31 -2.88 -9.28
C ARG A 146 -6.20 -3.91 -9.45
N GLU A 147 -5.42 -3.81 -10.53
CA GLU A 147 -4.30 -4.72 -10.80
C GLU A 147 -3.24 -4.71 -9.69
N VAL A 148 -2.92 -3.52 -9.15
CA VAL A 148 -1.97 -3.39 -8.03
C VAL A 148 -2.54 -4.04 -6.77
N GLY A 149 -3.82 -3.83 -6.49
CA GLY A 149 -4.50 -4.44 -5.35
C GLY A 149 -4.57 -5.96 -5.45
N GLU A 150 -4.89 -6.49 -6.63
CA GLU A 150 -4.87 -7.93 -6.91
C GLU A 150 -3.46 -8.51 -6.71
N ARG A 151 -2.41 -7.79 -7.12
CA ARG A 151 -1.01 -8.19 -6.92
C ARG A 151 -0.59 -8.21 -5.45
N PHE A 152 -1.02 -7.23 -4.64
CA PHE A 152 -0.73 -7.23 -3.20
C PHE A 152 -1.35 -8.44 -2.49
N ALA A 153 -2.57 -8.83 -2.88
CA ALA A 153 -3.34 -9.88 -2.25
C ALA A 153 -3.17 -11.28 -2.88
N ALA A 154 -2.37 -11.38 -3.97
CA ALA A 154 -2.21 -12.62 -4.71
C ALA A 154 -1.40 -13.68 -3.95
N HIS A 155 -1.74 -14.95 -4.17
CA HIS A 155 -1.07 -16.13 -3.63
C HIS A 155 -0.44 -16.97 -4.75
N ALA A 156 0.40 -17.93 -4.38
CA ALA A 156 1.02 -18.84 -5.35
C ALA A 156 -0.05 -19.51 -6.24
N GLY A 157 0.16 -19.46 -7.55
CA GLY A 157 -0.78 -19.95 -8.55
C GLY A 157 -1.73 -18.89 -9.12
N ASP A 158 -1.89 -17.73 -8.47
CA ASP A 158 -2.73 -16.63 -9.00
C ASP A 158 -2.01 -15.92 -10.17
N GLU A 159 -2.78 -15.44 -11.14
CA GLU A 159 -2.25 -14.72 -12.30
C GLU A 159 -1.47 -13.45 -11.91
N ALA A 160 -1.97 -12.72 -10.91
CA ALA A 160 -1.35 -11.49 -10.42
C ALA A 160 -0.13 -11.71 -9.50
N TYR A 161 0.16 -12.98 -9.11
CA TYR A 161 1.21 -13.30 -8.16
C TYR A 161 2.61 -12.96 -8.68
N GLY A 162 3.45 -12.41 -7.79
CA GLY A 162 4.80 -12.01 -8.15
C GLY A 162 5.65 -11.58 -6.96
N ALA A 163 6.83 -11.03 -7.24
CA ALA A 163 7.77 -10.59 -6.21
C ALA A 163 7.15 -9.58 -5.22
N VAL A 164 6.25 -8.71 -5.69
CA VAL A 164 5.53 -7.76 -4.83
C VAL A 164 4.59 -8.49 -3.86
N SER A 165 3.87 -9.51 -4.33
CA SER A 165 3.00 -10.33 -3.47
C SER A 165 3.79 -11.01 -2.35
N LEU A 166 4.93 -11.60 -2.70
CA LEU A 166 5.85 -12.23 -1.75
C LEU A 166 6.42 -11.23 -0.74
N ARG A 167 6.75 -10.00 -1.18
CA ARG A 167 7.25 -8.96 -0.28
C ARG A 167 6.16 -8.54 0.73
N VAL A 168 4.92 -8.37 0.28
CA VAL A 168 3.79 -8.10 1.18
C VAL A 168 3.56 -9.25 2.14
N GLN A 169 3.55 -10.51 1.66
CA GLN A 169 3.36 -11.70 2.48
C GLN A 169 4.45 -11.91 3.54
N TYR A 170 5.65 -11.42 3.30
CA TYR A 170 6.75 -11.49 4.27
C TYR A 170 6.42 -10.67 5.53
N TYR A 171 5.85 -9.48 5.38
CA TYR A 171 5.55 -8.55 6.47
C TYR A 171 4.12 -8.66 7.00
N GLY A 172 3.14 -9.08 6.19
CA GLY A 172 1.73 -9.02 6.53
C GLY A 172 0.85 -9.92 5.68
N ASP A 173 -0.44 -9.84 5.95
CA ASP A 173 -1.49 -10.49 5.18
C ASP A 173 -2.32 -9.43 4.46
N ALA A 174 -2.48 -9.56 3.15
CA ALA A 174 -3.23 -8.64 2.32
C ALA A 174 -4.50 -9.28 1.75
N ARG A 175 -5.58 -8.51 1.67
CA ARG A 175 -6.81 -8.93 1.00
C ARG A 175 -7.52 -7.76 0.34
N VAL A 176 -8.16 -8.01 -0.78
CA VAL A 176 -9.05 -7.03 -1.43
C VAL A 176 -10.38 -7.04 -0.67
N VAL A 177 -10.74 -5.90 -0.06
CA VAL A 177 -11.96 -5.74 0.74
C VAL A 177 -13.06 -4.97 0.02
N GLY A 178 -12.77 -4.41 -1.16
CA GLY A 178 -13.76 -3.70 -1.95
C GLY A 178 -13.25 -3.23 -3.31
N LYS A 179 -14.19 -2.86 -4.17
CA LYS A 179 -13.91 -2.22 -5.47
C LYS A 179 -14.52 -0.83 -5.48
N VAL A 180 -13.87 0.09 -6.20
CA VAL A 180 -14.31 1.48 -6.38
C VAL A 180 -14.27 1.83 -7.87
N GLY A 181 -15.42 2.19 -8.40
CA GLY A 181 -15.54 2.56 -9.81
C GLY A 181 -14.98 3.95 -10.10
N PRO A 182 -14.62 4.25 -11.35
CA PRO A 182 -13.93 5.50 -11.70
C PRO A 182 -14.80 6.76 -11.60
N ASN A 183 -16.13 6.63 -11.52
CA ASN A 183 -17.07 7.76 -11.53
C ASN A 183 -17.06 8.62 -10.26
N VAL A 184 -16.48 8.09 -9.17
CA VAL A 184 -16.38 8.79 -7.88
C VAL A 184 -15.18 9.71 -7.77
N PHE A 185 -14.36 9.81 -8.83
CA PHE A 185 -13.13 10.59 -8.85
C PHE A 185 -13.20 11.84 -9.76
N VAL A 186 -12.40 12.84 -9.42
CA VAL A 186 -12.06 13.99 -10.26
C VAL A 186 -10.54 14.20 -10.20
N PRO A 187 -9.84 14.16 -11.35
CA PRO A 187 -10.31 13.68 -12.65
C PRO A 187 -10.67 12.18 -12.62
N ARG A 188 -11.49 11.74 -13.55
CA ARG A 188 -11.88 10.34 -13.65
C ARG A 188 -10.71 9.48 -14.16
N PRO A 189 -10.26 8.46 -13.41
CA PRO A 189 -9.23 7.52 -13.87
C PRO A 189 -9.78 6.61 -14.98
N LYS A 190 -8.85 5.99 -15.74
CA LYS A 190 -9.20 5.07 -16.84
C LYS A 190 -9.51 3.65 -16.35
N VAL A 191 -9.15 3.31 -15.12
CA VAL A 191 -9.24 1.96 -14.54
C VAL A 191 -10.00 1.99 -13.22
N GLU A 192 -10.52 0.85 -12.81
CA GLU A 192 -11.13 0.66 -11.49
C GLU A 192 -10.06 0.66 -10.40
N SER A 193 -10.46 1.03 -9.19
CA SER A 193 -9.64 0.93 -7.97
C SER A 193 -10.10 -0.26 -7.11
N ALA A 194 -9.16 -0.79 -6.35
CA ALA A 194 -9.40 -1.75 -5.28
C ALA A 194 -9.05 -1.14 -3.93
N LEU A 195 -9.84 -1.48 -2.92
CA LEU A 195 -9.53 -1.26 -1.52
C LEU A 195 -8.81 -2.52 -1.00
N VAL A 196 -7.59 -2.35 -0.56
CA VAL A 196 -6.76 -3.43 -0.03
C VAL A 196 -6.47 -3.18 1.43
N GLU A 197 -6.84 -4.13 2.25
CA GLU A 197 -6.43 -4.19 3.63
C GLU A 197 -5.13 -4.99 3.73
N ILE A 198 -4.16 -4.46 4.46
CA ILE A 198 -2.92 -5.15 4.80
C ILE A 198 -2.77 -5.10 6.31
N VAL A 199 -2.69 -6.26 6.95
CA VAL A 199 -2.47 -6.39 8.40
C VAL A 199 -1.06 -6.89 8.63
N ARG A 200 -0.26 -6.09 9.33
CA ARG A 200 1.12 -6.45 9.66
C ARG A 200 1.14 -7.63 10.62
N ARG A 201 2.03 -8.57 10.38
CA ARG A 201 2.32 -9.67 11.33
C ARG A 201 3.16 -9.18 12.48
N ALA A 202 2.97 -9.75 13.66
CA ALA A 202 3.82 -9.48 14.83
C ALA A 202 5.28 -9.91 14.61
N ARG A 203 5.50 -10.91 13.74
CA ARG A 203 6.83 -11.36 13.28
C ARG A 203 6.74 -11.58 11.78
N VAL A 204 7.84 -11.33 11.07
CA VAL A 204 7.96 -11.65 9.65
C VAL A 204 7.73 -13.14 9.41
N ARG A 205 7.19 -13.49 8.24
CA ARG A 205 6.74 -14.85 7.94
C ARG A 205 7.87 -15.87 7.82
N VAL A 206 9.05 -15.43 7.44
CA VAL A 206 10.26 -16.24 7.39
C VAL A 206 11.20 -15.76 8.48
N ASP A 207 11.68 -16.67 9.32
CA ASP A 207 12.60 -16.34 10.41
C ASP A 207 13.94 -15.86 9.83
N PRO A 208 14.39 -14.63 10.13
CA PRO A 208 15.67 -14.11 9.66
C PRO A 208 16.90 -14.91 10.16
N ALA A 209 16.73 -15.72 11.21
CA ALA A 209 17.78 -16.63 11.67
C ALA A 209 17.95 -17.85 10.74
N VAL A 210 16.94 -18.20 9.94
CA VAL A 210 16.99 -19.31 8.96
C VAL A 210 17.55 -18.81 7.64
N VAL A 211 17.10 -17.66 7.17
CA VAL A 211 17.60 -17.01 5.94
C VAL A 211 17.40 -15.50 6.05
N GLY A 212 18.43 -14.75 5.69
CA GLY A 212 18.38 -13.29 5.66
C GLY A 212 17.37 -12.79 4.61
N GLU A 213 16.74 -11.66 4.90
CA GLU A 213 15.75 -11.05 4.00
C GLU A 213 16.33 -10.79 2.60
N GLU A 214 17.55 -10.22 2.53
CA GLU A 214 18.20 -9.91 1.26
C GLU A 214 18.49 -11.17 0.43
N GLU A 215 18.91 -12.27 1.06
CA GLU A 215 19.13 -13.55 0.40
C GLU A 215 17.83 -14.13 -0.15
N LEU A 216 16.76 -14.12 0.66
CA LEU A 216 15.42 -14.54 0.26
C LEU A 216 14.92 -13.75 -0.96
N PHE A 217 14.99 -12.41 -0.89
CA PHE A 217 14.46 -11.59 -1.98
C PHE A 217 15.40 -11.52 -3.20
N THR A 218 16.65 -11.93 -3.05
CA THR A 218 17.54 -12.13 -4.20
C THR A 218 17.08 -13.32 -5.04
N VAL A 219 16.79 -14.48 -4.44
CA VAL A 219 16.28 -15.64 -5.21
C VAL A 219 14.91 -15.33 -5.80
N VAL A 220 14.03 -14.62 -5.10
CA VAL A 220 12.73 -14.18 -5.61
C VAL A 220 12.91 -13.28 -6.84
N ARG A 221 13.70 -12.21 -6.75
CA ARG A 221 13.94 -11.28 -7.86
C ARG A 221 14.55 -11.99 -9.09
N THR A 222 15.55 -12.84 -8.86
CA THR A 222 16.20 -13.62 -9.93
C THR A 222 15.19 -14.52 -10.65
N SER A 223 14.38 -15.25 -9.89
CA SER A 223 13.35 -16.14 -10.45
C SER A 223 12.31 -15.38 -11.27
N PHE A 224 11.74 -14.30 -10.72
CA PHE A 224 10.70 -13.52 -11.38
C PHE A 224 11.24 -12.65 -12.54
N GLY A 225 12.54 -12.41 -12.62
CA GLY A 225 13.21 -11.81 -13.80
C GLY A 225 12.99 -12.64 -15.07
N GLN A 226 12.73 -13.94 -14.91
CA GLN A 226 12.41 -14.88 -15.99
C GLN A 226 11.13 -15.67 -15.67
N ARG A 227 10.05 -15.00 -15.24
CA ARG A 227 8.79 -15.58 -14.73
C ARG A 227 8.26 -16.77 -15.54
N ARG A 228 8.35 -16.72 -16.88
CA ARG A 228 7.83 -17.79 -17.77
C ARG A 228 8.73 -19.00 -17.90
N LYS A 229 9.92 -19.01 -17.30
CA LYS A 229 10.87 -20.14 -17.35
C LYS A 229 10.74 -21.01 -16.10
N MET A 230 11.07 -22.30 -16.24
CA MET A 230 11.25 -23.20 -15.10
C MET A 230 12.38 -22.72 -14.19
N LEU A 231 12.31 -23.02 -12.89
CA LEU A 231 13.31 -22.59 -11.89
C LEU A 231 14.73 -22.94 -12.28
N ARG A 232 14.98 -24.15 -12.77
CA ARG A 232 16.32 -24.56 -13.25
C ARG A 232 16.89 -23.65 -14.34
N ARG A 233 16.05 -22.92 -15.09
CA ARG A 233 16.48 -21.95 -16.10
C ARG A 233 16.59 -20.54 -15.54
N SER A 234 15.58 -20.11 -14.76
CA SER A 234 15.57 -18.76 -14.20
C SER A 234 16.63 -18.57 -13.11
N LEU A 235 17.03 -19.65 -12.43
CA LEU A 235 18.02 -19.65 -11.36
C LEU A 235 19.39 -20.26 -11.78
N HIS A 236 19.60 -20.54 -13.06
CA HIS A 236 20.81 -21.23 -13.54
C HIS A 236 22.13 -20.65 -13.01
N GLU A 237 22.25 -19.30 -13.00
CA GLU A 237 23.47 -18.63 -12.51
C GLU A 237 23.48 -18.49 -10.99
N TRP A 238 22.33 -18.57 -10.35
CA TRP A 238 22.18 -18.42 -8.92
C TRP A 238 22.34 -19.75 -8.17
N ALA A 239 21.84 -20.84 -8.73
CA ALA A 239 21.74 -22.15 -8.07
C ALA A 239 23.10 -22.83 -7.91
N SER A 240 23.44 -23.29 -6.70
CA SER A 240 24.53 -24.24 -6.46
C SER A 240 24.09 -25.67 -6.82
N GLU A 241 25.06 -26.57 -7.01
CA GLU A 241 24.77 -27.99 -7.30
C GLU A 241 23.92 -28.61 -6.17
N GLY A 242 22.84 -29.30 -6.55
CA GLY A 242 21.93 -29.99 -5.62
C GLY A 242 21.03 -29.05 -4.78
N VAL A 243 20.99 -27.73 -5.03
CA VAL A 243 20.21 -26.79 -4.21
C VAL A 243 18.71 -27.12 -4.22
N PHE A 244 18.15 -27.52 -5.35
CA PHE A 244 16.72 -27.87 -5.45
C PHE A 244 16.36 -29.12 -4.66
N GLU A 245 17.24 -30.12 -4.66
CA GLU A 245 17.09 -31.35 -3.89
C GLU A 245 17.16 -31.06 -2.37
N ARG A 246 18.17 -30.30 -1.92
CA ARG A 246 18.29 -29.89 -0.50
C ARG A 246 17.11 -29.06 -0.04
N ALA A 247 16.57 -28.19 -0.91
CA ALA A 247 15.42 -27.36 -0.59
C ALA A 247 14.08 -28.13 -0.65
N GLY A 248 14.05 -29.33 -1.24
CA GLY A 248 12.82 -30.08 -1.52
C GLY A 248 11.88 -29.33 -2.46
N VAL A 249 12.43 -28.68 -3.50
CA VAL A 249 11.68 -27.91 -4.49
C VAL A 249 11.91 -28.50 -5.88
N ASP A 250 10.83 -28.77 -6.61
CA ASP A 250 10.90 -29.26 -7.97
C ASP A 250 11.41 -28.14 -8.91
N GLU A 251 12.58 -28.37 -9.51
CA GLU A 251 13.25 -27.44 -10.41
C GLU A 251 12.52 -27.16 -11.73
N THR A 252 11.52 -27.99 -12.07
CA THR A 252 10.70 -27.85 -13.28
C THR A 252 9.54 -26.89 -13.12
N ARG A 253 9.18 -26.56 -11.88
CA ARG A 253 8.14 -25.57 -11.56
C ARG A 253 8.56 -24.17 -12.01
N ARG A 254 7.56 -23.28 -12.13
CA ARG A 254 7.77 -21.86 -12.41
C ARG A 254 7.72 -21.02 -11.12
N PRO A 255 8.36 -19.82 -11.11
CA PRO A 255 8.37 -18.96 -9.94
C PRO A 255 6.98 -18.65 -9.35
N GLU A 256 5.97 -18.49 -10.21
CA GLU A 256 4.60 -18.19 -9.82
C GLU A 256 3.87 -19.31 -9.07
N GLU A 257 4.41 -20.51 -9.08
CA GLU A 257 3.86 -21.68 -8.40
C GLU A 257 4.43 -21.87 -6.99
N LEU A 258 5.50 -21.14 -6.62
CA LEU A 258 6.17 -21.29 -5.33
C LEU A 258 5.60 -20.37 -4.26
N THR A 259 5.48 -20.90 -3.05
CA THR A 259 5.17 -20.12 -1.86
C THR A 259 6.42 -19.41 -1.32
N LEU A 260 6.21 -18.46 -0.40
CA LEU A 260 7.31 -17.74 0.27
C LEU A 260 8.24 -18.70 1.03
N GLU A 261 7.67 -19.73 1.67
CA GLU A 261 8.41 -20.74 2.42
C GLU A 261 9.27 -21.62 1.50
N GLU A 262 8.81 -21.91 0.28
CA GLU A 262 9.58 -22.64 -0.72
C GLU A 262 10.78 -21.81 -1.21
N PHE A 263 10.58 -20.51 -1.45
CA PHE A 263 11.69 -19.58 -1.73
C PHE A 263 12.67 -19.47 -0.57
N ALA A 264 12.17 -19.45 0.67
CA ALA A 264 13.03 -19.43 1.86
C ALA A 264 13.91 -20.71 1.96
N ARG A 265 13.33 -21.91 1.69
CA ARG A 265 14.11 -23.15 1.64
C ARG A 265 15.17 -23.15 0.54
N LEU A 266 14.84 -22.61 -0.65
CA LEU A 266 15.83 -22.45 -1.73
C LEU A 266 16.99 -21.55 -1.29
N ALA A 267 16.68 -20.39 -0.69
CA ALA A 267 17.70 -19.45 -0.22
C ALA A 267 18.57 -20.06 0.88
N ALA A 268 17.96 -20.74 1.86
CA ALA A 268 18.70 -21.41 2.96
C ALA A 268 19.54 -22.61 2.49
N ALA A 269 19.19 -23.23 1.35
CA ALA A 269 19.92 -24.40 0.82
C ALA A 269 21.09 -24.03 -0.11
N ARG A 270 21.28 -22.76 -0.41
CA ARG A 270 22.35 -22.30 -1.31
C ARG A 270 23.71 -22.37 -0.61
#